data_5634de8f8fad4133d5c741573decccf9
#
_entry.id   5634de8f8fad4133d5c741573decccf9
#
_cell.length_a   1.000
_cell.length_b   1.000
_cell.length_c   1.000
_cell.angle_alpha   90.00
_cell.angle_beta   90.00
_cell.angle_gamma   90.00
#
_symmetry.space_group_name_H-M   'P 1'
#
loop_
_entity.id
_entity.type
_entity.pdbx_description
1 polymer ?
#
loop_
_entity_poly.entity_id
_entity_poly.type
_entity_poly.pdbx_seq_one_letter_code
_entity_poly.pdbx_strand_id
1 'polypeptide(L)'
;MIKTNSMKIIFLDVDGVLNTKSTKARCNGYIGIDENKLPFLKEIVDKTGAEIVLVSTWKEHWEKLLERKYLQDAFANQLDEKLNSVGLKVFDKTEDKRDGVWYSRCEGILDYLAYHKVSSFVILDDFQFDYDGCDLTDNLVQTNEKDGLTPEHVKKAIEILNLGN
;
A
#
# COMPACT_ATOMS: atom_id res chain seq x y z
N MET A 1 -21.06 -24.52 4.79
CA MET A 1 -19.64 -24.14 4.80
C MET A 1 -19.53 -22.63 5.04
N ILE A 2 -19.00 -22.24 6.17
CA ILE A 2 -18.63 -20.83 6.40
C ILE A 2 -17.42 -20.56 5.51
N LYS A 3 -17.58 -19.80 4.42
CA LYS A 3 -16.44 -19.27 3.66
C LYS A 3 -15.67 -18.37 4.62
N THR A 4 -14.54 -18.84 5.11
CA THR A 4 -13.58 -17.98 5.79
C THR A 4 -13.07 -16.99 4.74
N ASN A 5 -13.57 -15.75 4.78
CA ASN A 5 -13.16 -14.71 3.86
C ASN A 5 -11.68 -14.40 4.11
N SER A 6 -10.81 -15.03 3.33
CA SER A 6 -9.40 -14.64 3.25
C SER A 6 -9.27 -13.49 2.27
N MET A 7 -8.45 -12.49 2.61
CA MET A 7 -8.24 -11.29 1.81
C MET A 7 -7.01 -11.40 0.93
N LYS A 8 -7.07 -10.74 -0.22
CA LYS A 8 -5.87 -10.38 -0.99
C LYS A 8 -5.45 -8.98 -0.57
N ILE A 9 -4.17 -8.73 -0.37
CA ILE A 9 -3.66 -7.47 0.17
C ILE A 9 -2.60 -6.85 -0.75
N ILE A 10 -2.73 -5.54 -0.97
CA ILE A 10 -1.67 -4.69 -1.51
C ILE A 10 -1.07 -3.93 -0.33
N PHE A 11 0.16 -4.26 0.06
CA PHE A 11 0.94 -3.42 0.96
C PHE A 11 1.53 -2.27 0.15
N LEU A 12 1.03 -1.07 0.38
CA LEU A 12 1.26 0.09 -0.48
C LEU A 12 2.20 1.10 0.17
N ASP A 13 3.32 1.37 -0.49
CA ASP A 13 4.10 2.59 -0.31
C ASP A 13 3.55 3.69 -1.22
N VAL A 14 3.86 4.94 -0.94
CA VAL A 14 3.35 6.10 -1.69
C VAL A 14 4.45 6.74 -2.52
N ASP A 15 5.53 7.23 -1.89
CA ASP A 15 6.61 7.90 -2.60
C ASP A 15 7.37 6.93 -3.49
N GLY A 16 7.53 7.29 -4.77
CA GLY A 16 8.13 6.41 -5.77
C GLY A 16 7.20 5.30 -6.29
N VAL A 17 5.95 5.26 -5.83
CA VAL A 17 4.89 4.35 -6.30
C VAL A 17 3.74 5.15 -6.91
N LEU A 18 3.08 5.99 -6.13
CA LEU A 18 1.99 6.87 -6.57
C LEU A 18 2.46 8.29 -6.93
N ASN A 19 3.75 8.50 -7.00
CA ASN A 19 4.38 9.72 -7.47
C ASN A 19 5.78 9.42 -8.00
N THR A 20 6.39 10.43 -8.62
CA THR A 20 7.76 10.40 -9.13
C THR A 20 8.48 11.68 -8.73
N LYS A 21 9.79 11.74 -8.96
CA LYS A 21 10.57 12.99 -8.81
C LYS A 21 10.04 14.14 -9.66
N SER A 22 9.36 13.84 -10.77
CA SER A 22 8.83 14.83 -11.71
C SER A 22 7.39 15.22 -11.42
N THR A 23 6.74 14.60 -10.45
CA THR A 23 5.36 14.92 -10.08
C THR A 23 5.25 16.36 -9.58
N LYS A 24 4.33 17.11 -10.17
CA LYS A 24 4.11 18.53 -9.83
C LYS A 24 3.18 18.75 -8.67
N ALA A 25 2.27 17.80 -8.40
CA ALA A 25 1.37 17.85 -7.25
C ALA A 25 2.16 17.95 -5.94
N ARG A 26 1.64 18.73 -5.00
CA ARG A 26 2.28 18.94 -3.70
C ARG A 26 1.33 18.61 -2.56
N CYS A 27 1.91 18.16 -1.46
CA CYS A 27 1.24 17.94 -0.20
C CYS A 27 2.12 18.49 0.91
N ASN A 28 1.66 19.55 1.55
CA ASN A 28 2.40 20.22 2.64
C ASN A 28 3.87 20.54 2.27
N GLY A 29 4.11 21.02 1.03
CA GLY A 29 5.44 21.37 0.52
C GLY A 29 6.26 20.22 -0.05
N TYR A 30 5.83 18.98 0.15
CA TYR A 30 6.47 17.77 -0.39
C TYR A 30 5.79 17.31 -1.69
N ILE A 31 6.38 16.33 -2.37
CA ILE A 31 5.76 15.72 -3.55
C ILE A 31 4.46 15.03 -3.12
N GLY A 32 3.37 15.41 -3.77
CA GLY A 32 2.05 14.82 -3.54
C GLY A 32 1.78 13.61 -4.41
N ILE A 33 0.53 13.15 -4.41
CA ILE A 33 0.09 12.01 -5.23
C ILE A 33 -0.13 12.46 -6.67
N ASP A 34 0.46 11.73 -7.61
CA ASP A 34 0.27 11.91 -9.04
C ASP A 34 -1.00 11.19 -9.49
N GLU A 35 -1.99 11.95 -9.92
CA GLU A 35 -3.25 11.38 -10.41
C GLU A 35 -3.07 10.41 -11.58
N ASN A 36 -2.00 10.55 -12.36
CA ASN A 36 -1.70 9.65 -13.47
C ASN A 36 -1.27 8.25 -13.01
N LYS A 37 -0.92 8.07 -11.74
CA LYS A 37 -0.56 6.76 -11.17
C LYS A 37 -1.77 6.00 -10.61
N LEU A 38 -2.84 6.69 -10.30
CA LEU A 38 -4.03 6.08 -9.70
C LEU A 38 -4.71 5.04 -10.61
N PRO A 39 -4.80 5.23 -11.94
CA PRO A 39 -5.37 4.20 -12.82
C PRO A 39 -4.64 2.85 -12.75
N PHE A 40 -3.34 2.85 -12.51
CA PHE A 40 -2.55 1.61 -12.37
C PHE A 40 -2.92 0.86 -11.10
N LEU A 41 -3.00 1.57 -9.97
CA LEU A 41 -3.45 0.96 -8.71
C LEU A 41 -4.90 0.47 -8.81
N LYS A 42 -5.76 1.26 -9.45
CA LYS A 42 -7.16 0.91 -9.72
C LYS A 42 -7.29 -0.38 -10.50
N GLU A 43 -6.48 -0.56 -11.53
CA GLU A 43 -6.48 -1.79 -12.35
C GLU A 43 -6.12 -3.02 -11.52
N ILE A 44 -5.11 -2.92 -10.65
CA ILE A 44 -4.74 -4.03 -9.76
C ILE A 44 -5.92 -4.42 -8.87
N VAL A 45 -6.54 -3.43 -8.23
CA VAL A 45 -7.69 -3.67 -7.33
C VAL A 45 -8.87 -4.27 -8.08
N ASP A 46 -9.23 -3.69 -9.22
CA ASP A 46 -10.40 -4.14 -10.00
C ASP A 46 -10.24 -5.58 -10.49
N LYS A 47 -9.02 -5.98 -10.88
CA LYS A 47 -8.75 -7.33 -11.41
C LYS A 47 -8.51 -8.38 -10.33
N THR A 48 -8.25 -8.00 -9.12
CA THR A 48 -7.89 -8.95 -8.06
C THR A 48 -8.83 -8.94 -6.86
N GLY A 49 -9.54 -7.84 -6.63
CA GLY A 49 -10.33 -7.62 -5.43
C GLY A 49 -9.48 -7.37 -4.18
N ALA A 50 -8.19 -7.03 -4.34
CA ALA A 50 -7.29 -6.82 -3.21
C ALA A 50 -7.65 -5.55 -2.45
N GLU A 51 -7.45 -5.60 -1.13
CA GLU A 51 -7.57 -4.47 -0.22
C GLU A 51 -6.22 -3.75 -0.06
N ILE A 52 -6.25 -2.45 0.15
CA ILE A 52 -5.06 -1.60 0.29
C ILE A 52 -4.71 -1.44 1.76
N VAL A 53 -3.50 -1.85 2.13
CA VAL A 53 -2.93 -1.68 3.46
C VAL A 53 -1.67 -0.82 3.36
N LEU A 54 -1.62 0.29 4.07
CA LEU A 54 -0.50 1.24 4.00
C LEU A 54 0.72 0.73 4.76
N VAL A 55 1.89 0.87 4.14
CA VAL A 55 3.20 0.65 4.77
C VAL A 55 4.09 1.91 4.72
N SER A 56 3.68 2.92 3.98
CA SER A 56 4.36 4.21 3.82
C SER A 56 4.33 5.04 5.11
N THR A 57 5.29 5.95 5.26
CA THR A 57 5.23 6.97 6.32
C THR A 57 3.99 7.87 6.24
N TRP A 58 3.32 7.93 5.10
CA TRP A 58 2.03 8.61 4.94
C TRP A 58 0.93 8.05 5.85
N LYS A 59 1.12 6.84 6.40
CA LYS A 59 0.18 6.20 7.33
C LYS A 59 0.20 6.75 8.75
N GLU A 60 1.23 7.51 9.13
CA GLU A 60 1.51 7.88 10.52
C GLU A 60 0.27 8.46 11.21
N HIS A 61 -0.40 9.41 10.57
CA HIS A 61 -1.62 10.03 11.08
C HIS A 61 -2.89 9.60 10.33
N TRP A 62 -2.82 8.52 9.55
CA TRP A 62 -4.00 7.97 8.92
C TRP A 62 -4.87 7.24 9.94
N GLU A 63 -6.17 7.53 9.92
CA GLU A 63 -7.15 6.94 10.84
C GLU A 63 -8.14 6.05 10.08
N LYS A 64 -8.34 4.84 10.59
CA LYS A 64 -9.26 3.87 9.98
C LYS A 64 -10.72 4.22 10.24
N LEU A 65 -11.02 4.70 11.45
CA LEU A 65 -12.39 4.98 11.88
C LEU A 65 -12.86 6.35 11.35
N LEU A 66 -14.04 6.36 10.75
CA LEU A 66 -14.61 7.58 10.16
C LEU A 66 -14.71 8.73 11.18
N GLU A 67 -15.12 8.43 12.41
CA GLU A 67 -15.23 9.40 13.51
C GLU A 67 -13.89 9.98 13.97
N ARG A 68 -12.77 9.42 13.55
CA ARG A 68 -11.43 9.90 13.86
C ARG A 68 -10.72 10.59 12.70
N LYS A 69 -11.34 10.65 11.52
CA LYS A 69 -10.74 11.27 10.32
C LYS A 69 -10.32 12.73 10.52
N TYR A 70 -10.97 13.44 11.43
CA TYR A 70 -10.60 14.82 11.75
C TYR A 70 -9.20 14.96 12.39
N LEU A 71 -8.60 13.87 12.86
CA LEU A 71 -7.25 13.84 13.42
C LEU A 71 -6.16 13.71 12.37
N GLN A 72 -6.52 13.40 11.13
CA GLN A 72 -5.57 13.17 10.05
C GLN A 72 -4.81 14.44 9.67
N ASP A 73 -3.54 14.25 9.30
CA ASP A 73 -2.71 15.30 8.71
C ASP A 73 -2.99 15.49 7.21
N ALA A 74 -2.28 16.42 6.59
CA ALA A 74 -2.43 16.72 5.18
C ALA A 74 -2.10 15.51 4.27
N PHE A 75 -1.15 14.68 4.66
CA PHE A 75 -0.75 13.48 3.89
C PHE A 75 -1.86 12.44 3.87
N ALA A 76 -2.37 12.07 5.03
CA ALA A 76 -3.46 11.11 5.16
C ALA A 76 -4.73 11.62 4.45
N ASN A 77 -5.04 12.91 4.56
CA ASN A 77 -6.19 13.52 3.89
C ASN A 77 -6.05 13.52 2.37
N GLN A 78 -4.87 13.87 1.83
CA GLN A 78 -4.65 13.81 0.38
C GLN A 78 -4.75 12.38 -0.14
N LEU A 79 -4.18 11.42 0.58
CA LEU A 79 -4.25 10.01 0.20
C LEU A 79 -5.70 9.54 0.10
N ASP A 80 -6.51 9.77 1.13
CA ASP A 80 -7.93 9.41 1.12
C ASP A 80 -8.68 10.12 -0.02
N GLU A 81 -8.48 11.41 -0.19
CA GLU A 81 -9.14 12.20 -1.24
C GLU A 81 -8.82 11.65 -2.64
N LYS A 82 -7.53 11.44 -2.93
CA LYS A 82 -7.09 10.99 -4.24
C LYS A 82 -7.53 9.56 -4.55
N LEU A 83 -7.41 8.65 -3.59
CA LEU A 83 -7.89 7.28 -3.78
C LEU A 83 -9.42 7.24 -3.94
N ASN A 84 -10.14 7.96 -3.10
CA ASN A 84 -11.61 8.01 -3.19
C ASN A 84 -12.09 8.59 -4.53
N SER A 85 -11.34 9.52 -5.13
CA SER A 85 -11.71 10.12 -6.42
C SER A 85 -11.76 9.11 -7.58
N VAL A 86 -11.07 7.98 -7.45
CA VAL A 86 -11.09 6.89 -8.44
C VAL A 86 -11.81 5.64 -7.92
N GLY A 87 -12.57 5.76 -6.84
CA GLY A 87 -13.33 4.66 -6.27
C GLY A 87 -12.50 3.66 -5.45
N LEU A 88 -11.30 4.05 -5.04
CA LEU A 88 -10.45 3.27 -4.15
C LEU A 88 -10.54 3.81 -2.72
N LYS A 89 -10.18 2.97 -1.76
CA LYS A 89 -10.04 3.37 -0.36
C LYS A 89 -8.91 2.60 0.31
N VAL A 90 -8.30 3.22 1.31
CA VAL A 90 -7.40 2.51 2.22
C VAL A 90 -8.24 1.66 3.15
N PHE A 91 -7.90 0.39 3.25
CA PHE A 91 -8.56 -0.56 4.15
C PHE A 91 -7.96 -0.54 5.56
N ASP A 92 -6.62 -0.48 5.65
CA ASP A 92 -5.90 -0.56 6.92
C ASP A 92 -4.47 -0.04 6.77
N LYS A 93 -3.71 -0.08 7.84
CA LYS A 93 -2.28 0.20 7.87
C LYS A 93 -1.56 -0.83 8.73
N THR A 94 -0.27 -1.04 8.47
CA THR A 94 0.57 -1.87 9.32
C THR A 94 0.91 -1.14 10.62
N GLU A 95 1.19 -1.93 11.67
CA GLU A 95 1.67 -1.39 12.94
C GLU A 95 3.18 -1.12 12.88
N ASP A 96 3.62 -0.08 13.59
CA ASP A 96 5.04 0.23 13.77
C ASP A 96 5.59 -0.33 15.08
N LYS A 97 4.72 -0.85 15.93
CA LYS A 97 5.07 -1.29 17.27
C LYS A 97 4.02 -2.24 17.83
N ARG A 98 4.48 -3.26 18.55
CA ARG A 98 3.62 -4.15 19.34
C ARG A 98 4.33 -4.56 20.62
N ASP A 99 3.61 -4.51 21.75
CA ASP A 99 4.13 -4.89 23.07
C ASP A 99 5.47 -4.24 23.43
N GLY A 100 5.64 -2.97 23.06
CA GLY A 100 6.84 -2.20 23.33
C GLY A 100 8.00 -2.42 22.35
N VAL A 101 7.86 -3.34 21.40
CA VAL A 101 8.87 -3.65 20.38
C VAL A 101 8.55 -2.86 19.10
N TRP A 102 9.53 -2.07 18.62
CA TRP A 102 9.44 -1.35 17.36
C TRP A 102 9.72 -2.28 16.18
N TYR A 103 8.94 -2.13 15.13
CA TYR A 103 9.05 -2.91 13.90
C TYR A 103 9.77 -2.14 12.80
N SER A 104 10.59 -2.85 12.03
CA SER A 104 10.94 -2.45 10.68
C SER A 104 9.72 -2.57 9.75
N ARG A 105 9.82 -2.09 8.53
CA ARG A 105 8.72 -2.17 7.56
C ARG A 105 8.34 -3.64 7.27
N CYS A 106 9.33 -4.51 7.06
CA CYS A 106 9.03 -5.93 6.81
C CYS A 106 8.42 -6.62 8.04
N GLU A 107 8.90 -6.30 9.23
CA GLU A 107 8.32 -6.85 10.48
C GLU A 107 6.87 -6.42 10.67
N GLY A 108 6.53 -5.17 10.32
CA GLY A 108 5.15 -4.69 10.32
C GLY A 108 4.26 -5.47 9.37
N ILE A 109 4.77 -5.84 8.20
CA ILE A 109 4.04 -6.69 7.24
C ILE A 109 3.86 -8.10 7.80
N LEU A 110 4.91 -8.72 8.36
CA LEU A 110 4.81 -10.05 8.97
C LEU A 110 3.82 -10.06 10.13
N ASP A 111 3.82 -9.03 10.97
CA ASP A 111 2.83 -8.86 12.04
C ASP A 111 1.41 -8.81 11.47
N TYR A 112 1.18 -8.02 10.42
CA TYR A 112 -0.12 -7.94 9.78
C TYR A 112 -0.60 -9.29 9.26
N LEU A 113 0.29 -10.03 8.59
CA LEU A 113 0.00 -11.38 8.07
C LEU A 113 -0.28 -12.39 9.19
N ALA A 114 0.34 -12.24 10.35
CA ALA A 114 0.09 -13.11 11.51
C ALA A 114 -1.29 -12.92 12.14
N TYR A 115 -1.83 -11.69 12.10
CA TYR A 115 -3.10 -11.35 12.75
C TYR A 115 -4.31 -11.28 11.80
N HIS A 116 -4.10 -11.46 10.50
CA HIS A 116 -5.16 -11.39 9.50
C HIS A 116 -5.13 -12.62 8.58
N LYS A 117 -6.30 -13.04 8.11
CA LYS A 117 -6.40 -14.13 7.13
C LYS A 117 -6.16 -13.57 5.74
N VAL A 118 -4.95 -13.76 5.23
CA VAL A 118 -4.51 -13.28 3.92
C VAL A 118 -4.25 -14.47 3.02
N SER A 119 -4.91 -14.51 1.86
CA SER A 119 -4.74 -15.59 0.87
C SER A 119 -3.57 -15.34 -0.07
N SER A 120 -3.34 -14.09 -0.41
CA SER A 120 -2.20 -13.65 -1.22
C SER A 120 -1.93 -12.17 -0.96
N PHE A 121 -0.71 -11.74 -1.21
CA PHE A 121 -0.35 -10.33 -1.05
C PHE A 121 0.77 -9.94 -2.00
N VAL A 122 0.83 -8.64 -2.29
CA VAL A 122 1.91 -8.00 -3.02
C VAL A 122 2.35 -6.75 -2.26
N ILE A 123 3.63 -6.44 -2.35
CA ILE A 123 4.23 -5.23 -1.80
C ILE A 123 4.59 -4.32 -2.96
N LEU A 124 4.05 -3.11 -2.98
CA LEU A 124 4.41 -2.06 -3.94
C LEU A 124 5.28 -1.03 -3.21
N ASP A 125 6.56 -1.02 -3.52
CA ASP A 125 7.54 -0.17 -2.85
C ASP A 125 8.67 0.17 -3.84
N ASP A 126 9.22 1.36 -3.75
CA ASP A 126 10.35 1.78 -4.60
C ASP A 126 11.71 1.39 -4.01
N PHE A 127 11.71 0.90 -2.79
CA PHE A 127 12.91 0.51 -2.06
C PHE A 127 12.81 -0.92 -1.55
N GLN A 128 13.92 -1.62 -1.53
CA GLN A 128 13.96 -3.01 -1.09
C GLN A 128 13.89 -3.15 0.43
N PHE A 129 14.29 -2.12 1.19
CA PHE A 129 14.41 -2.15 2.65
C PHE A 129 15.05 -3.45 3.14
N ASP A 130 14.41 -4.09 4.10
CA ASP A 130 14.82 -5.35 4.72
C ASP A 130 13.93 -6.55 4.29
N TYR A 131 13.24 -6.42 3.15
CA TYR A 131 12.32 -7.46 2.67
C TYR A 131 13.00 -8.81 2.44
N ASP A 132 14.25 -8.82 2.00
CA ASP A 132 15.05 -10.01 1.84
C ASP A 132 15.30 -10.72 3.18
N GLY A 133 15.57 -9.98 4.25
CA GLY A 133 15.74 -10.50 5.60
C GLY A 133 14.48 -11.13 6.19
N CYS A 134 13.29 -10.75 5.68
CA CYS A 134 12.01 -11.31 6.09
C CYS A 134 11.45 -12.34 5.11
N ASP A 135 12.20 -12.72 4.09
CA ASP A 135 11.77 -13.65 3.04
C ASP A 135 10.50 -13.17 2.29
N LEU A 136 10.43 -11.86 2.01
CA LEU A 136 9.30 -11.23 1.33
C LEU A 136 9.61 -10.78 -0.10
N THR A 137 10.81 -11.05 -0.62
CA THR A 137 11.27 -10.54 -1.92
C THR A 137 10.42 -11.04 -3.08
N ASP A 138 9.90 -12.27 -3.02
CA ASP A 138 9.06 -12.84 -4.07
C ASP A 138 7.69 -12.13 -4.18
N ASN A 139 7.29 -11.41 -3.14
CA ASN A 139 6.04 -10.63 -3.10
C ASN A 139 6.26 -9.15 -3.40
N LEU A 140 7.52 -8.72 -3.57
CA LEU A 140 7.87 -7.34 -3.85
C LEU A 140 7.81 -7.06 -5.35
N VAL A 141 6.99 -6.07 -5.72
CA VAL A 141 7.05 -5.40 -7.02
C VAL A 141 7.73 -4.07 -6.79
N GLN A 142 9.03 -4.02 -7.07
CA GLN A 142 9.83 -2.83 -6.85
C GLN A 142 9.65 -1.82 -7.97
N THR A 143 9.17 -0.64 -7.61
CA THR A 143 9.10 0.52 -8.50
C THR A 143 10.37 1.34 -8.39
N ASN A 144 10.40 2.53 -8.95
CA ASN A 144 11.48 3.49 -8.76
C ASN A 144 10.93 4.92 -8.74
N GLU A 145 11.69 5.81 -8.15
CA GLU A 145 11.30 7.22 -7.98
C GLU A 145 11.23 8.02 -9.29
N LYS A 146 11.79 7.52 -10.38
CA LYS A 146 11.72 8.13 -11.69
C LYS A 146 10.40 7.86 -12.40
N ASP A 147 9.94 6.61 -12.34
CA ASP A 147 8.81 6.14 -13.13
C ASP A 147 7.54 5.86 -12.29
N GLY A 148 7.70 5.56 -10.99
CA GLY A 148 6.57 5.12 -10.16
C GLY A 148 5.94 3.83 -10.68
N LEU A 149 4.64 3.64 -10.46
CA LEU A 149 3.89 2.52 -11.04
C LEU A 149 3.85 2.61 -12.57
N THR A 150 4.08 1.48 -13.22
CA THR A 150 4.02 1.30 -14.67
C THR A 150 3.11 0.11 -15.02
N PRO A 151 2.70 -0.03 -16.30
CA PRO A 151 1.91 -1.20 -16.73
C PRO A 151 2.58 -2.55 -16.42
N GLU A 152 3.91 -2.64 -16.47
CA GLU A 152 4.63 -3.86 -16.13
C GLU A 152 4.52 -4.22 -14.65
N HIS A 153 4.58 -3.22 -13.76
CA HIS A 153 4.36 -3.42 -12.34
C HIS A 153 2.94 -3.92 -12.06
N VAL A 154 1.95 -3.36 -12.75
CA VAL A 154 0.54 -3.80 -12.67
C VAL A 154 0.41 -5.27 -13.02
N LYS A 155 1.00 -5.69 -14.13
CA LYS A 155 0.97 -7.09 -14.58
C LYS A 155 1.57 -8.03 -13.55
N LYS A 156 2.76 -7.70 -13.02
CA LYS A 156 3.42 -8.51 -11.99
C LYS A 156 2.60 -8.59 -10.70
N ALA A 157 2.04 -7.48 -10.26
CA ALA A 157 1.22 -7.44 -9.05
C ALA A 157 -0.03 -8.32 -9.19
N ILE A 158 -0.71 -8.27 -10.32
CA ILE A 158 -1.88 -9.11 -10.61
C ILE A 158 -1.49 -10.58 -10.62
N GLU A 159 -0.37 -10.94 -11.25
CA GLU A 159 0.13 -12.32 -11.28
C GLU A 159 0.39 -12.85 -9.86
N ILE A 160 1.08 -12.07 -9.02
CA ILE A 160 1.37 -12.45 -7.63
C ILE A 160 0.07 -12.62 -6.83
N LEU A 161 -0.86 -11.68 -6.93
CA LEU A 161 -2.12 -11.72 -6.20
C LEU A 161 -3.02 -12.87 -6.62
N ASN A 162 -2.90 -13.35 -7.85
CA ASN A 162 -3.73 -14.44 -8.38
C ASN A 162 -3.09 -15.84 -8.25
N LEU A 163 -1.82 -15.94 -7.81
CA LEU A 163 -1.14 -17.23 -7.60
C LEU A 163 -1.80 -18.09 -6.52
N GLY A 164 -2.54 -17.50 -5.58
CA GLY A 164 -3.23 -18.21 -4.51
C GLY A 164 -4.62 -18.75 -4.87
N ASN A 165 -5.01 -18.67 -6.13
CA ASN A 165 -6.34 -19.12 -6.58
C ASN A 165 -6.29 -20.55 -7.12
#